data_2c527dba4b1a0d18227db9f0f5942726
#
_entry.id   2c527dba4b1a0d18227db9f0f5942726
#
_cell.length_a   1.000
_cell.length_b   1.000
_cell.length_c   1.000
_cell.angle_alpha   90.00
_cell.angle_beta   90.00
_cell.angle_gamma   90.00
#
_symmetry.space_group_name_H-M   'P 1'
#
loop_
_entity.id
_entity.type
_entity.pdbx_description
1 polymer ?
#
loop_
_entity_poly.entity_id
_entity_poly.type
_entity_poly.pdbx_seq_one_letter_code
_entity_poly.pdbx_strand_id
1 'polypeptide(L)'
;YCADCNSTVGTTSYESHTFTSSTVNGQVVSTCSLCGYTKTAAQTYTVSYNANGGSNAPASQTKVHGVTLTLSSTIPYRFNYEFLGWSTSSSATTATYTAGGSYTGNVSVTLFAVWGYKPATYTVSYDANGGTGAPGRQTKTYDVTLTLTTIQPTRKNYLFLGWSKDRNATSASYTAGGSYTDNADVTLYAVWRYDPETYTVRYDANGGTGAPA
;
A
#
# COMPACT_ATOMS: atom_id res chain seq x y z
N TYR A 1 -40.15 -43.13 -16.96
CA TYR A 1 -39.26 -42.12 -17.57
C TYR A 1 -38.39 -41.50 -16.49
N CYS A 2 -37.11 -41.58 -16.61
CA CYS A 2 -36.17 -40.95 -15.69
C CYS A 2 -35.75 -39.58 -16.24
N ALA A 3 -36.11 -38.51 -15.52
CA ALA A 3 -35.78 -37.14 -15.93
C ALA A 3 -34.24 -36.88 -15.97
N ASP A 4 -33.48 -37.57 -15.07
CA ASP A 4 -32.05 -37.36 -14.95
C ASP A 4 -31.21 -38.07 -16.00
N CYS A 5 -31.69 -39.20 -16.55
CA CYS A 5 -30.97 -39.97 -17.54
C CYS A 5 -31.76 -40.18 -18.86
N ASN A 6 -32.89 -39.52 -19.02
CA ASN A 6 -33.76 -39.57 -20.21
C ASN A 6 -34.04 -41.00 -20.69
N SER A 7 -34.12 -42.01 -19.82
CA SER A 7 -34.41 -43.39 -20.13
C SER A 7 -35.71 -43.85 -19.47
N THR A 8 -36.47 -44.69 -20.16
CA THR A 8 -37.64 -45.39 -19.61
C THR A 8 -37.17 -46.63 -18.86
N VAL A 9 -37.28 -46.60 -17.52
CA VAL A 9 -37.17 -47.81 -16.70
C VAL A 9 -38.58 -48.31 -16.46
N GLY A 10 -38.84 -49.55 -16.81
CA GLY A 10 -40.21 -50.12 -16.80
C GLY A 10 -40.93 -49.94 -15.49
N THR A 11 -42.24 -49.60 -15.63
CA THR A 11 -43.30 -49.56 -14.61
C THR A 11 -43.12 -48.70 -13.37
N THR A 12 -43.79 -47.55 -13.36
CA THR A 12 -44.52 -46.83 -12.30
C THR A 12 -43.91 -46.58 -10.90
N SER A 13 -42.65 -46.80 -10.63
CA SER A 13 -42.00 -46.30 -9.41
C SER A 13 -40.89 -45.32 -9.78
N TYR A 14 -40.91 -44.10 -9.17
CA TYR A 14 -39.81 -43.17 -9.24
C TYR A 14 -38.71 -43.69 -8.31
N GLU A 15 -37.77 -44.44 -8.85
CA GLU A 15 -36.57 -44.79 -8.08
C GLU A 15 -35.54 -43.68 -8.19
N SER A 16 -34.96 -43.27 -7.09
CA SER A 16 -33.86 -42.32 -7.08
C SER A 16 -32.60 -42.97 -7.67
N HIS A 17 -32.09 -42.41 -8.78
CA HIS A 17 -30.88 -42.90 -9.43
C HIS A 17 -29.64 -42.46 -8.69
N THR A 18 -28.79 -43.43 -8.34
CA THR A 18 -27.47 -43.18 -7.77
C THR A 18 -26.42 -43.20 -8.88
N PHE A 19 -25.51 -42.19 -8.83
CA PHE A 19 -24.42 -42.08 -9.79
C PHE A 19 -23.10 -42.40 -9.08
N THR A 20 -22.29 -43.27 -9.69
CA THR A 20 -20.86 -43.45 -9.33
C THR A 20 -20.01 -42.62 -10.26
N SER A 21 -19.06 -41.87 -9.73
CA SER A 21 -18.21 -40.97 -10.53
C SER A 21 -16.76 -41.47 -10.53
N SER A 22 -16.13 -41.42 -11.69
CA SER A 22 -14.69 -41.63 -11.87
C SER A 22 -14.10 -40.51 -12.71
N THR A 23 -12.79 -40.28 -12.61
CA THR A 23 -12.09 -39.29 -13.42
C THR A 23 -11.26 -40.01 -14.49
N VAL A 24 -11.51 -39.67 -15.75
CA VAL A 24 -10.78 -40.20 -16.90
C VAL A 24 -10.38 -39.06 -17.82
N ASN A 25 -9.10 -38.92 -18.14
CA ASN A 25 -8.54 -37.89 -19.03
C ASN A 25 -9.05 -36.46 -18.74
N GLY A 26 -9.15 -36.08 -17.44
CA GLY A 26 -9.59 -34.75 -17.03
C GLY A 26 -11.11 -34.50 -17.17
N GLN A 27 -11.88 -35.56 -17.33
CA GLN A 27 -13.36 -35.54 -17.31
C GLN A 27 -13.86 -36.35 -16.12
N VAL A 28 -14.88 -35.84 -15.45
CA VAL A 28 -15.64 -36.57 -14.43
C VAL A 28 -16.75 -37.31 -15.19
N VAL A 29 -16.66 -38.63 -15.24
CA VAL A 29 -17.65 -39.51 -15.81
C VAL A 29 -18.52 -40.07 -14.69
N SER A 30 -19.78 -39.71 -14.68
CA SER A 30 -20.78 -40.21 -13.70
C SER A 30 -21.68 -41.22 -14.38
N THR A 31 -21.68 -42.47 -13.90
CA THR A 31 -22.47 -43.57 -14.44
C THR A 31 -23.61 -43.92 -13.49
N CYS A 32 -24.80 -43.96 -13.99
CA CYS A 32 -25.98 -44.42 -13.25
C CYS A 32 -25.88 -45.92 -12.98
N SER A 33 -25.99 -46.33 -11.71
CA SER A 33 -25.88 -47.75 -11.29
C SER A 33 -27.06 -48.61 -11.76
N LEU A 34 -28.21 -47.99 -12.04
CA LEU A 34 -29.43 -48.72 -12.44
C LEU A 34 -29.61 -48.83 -13.96
N CYS A 35 -29.29 -47.81 -14.72
CA CYS A 35 -29.57 -47.79 -16.16
C CYS A 35 -28.30 -47.66 -17.04
N GLY A 36 -27.12 -47.55 -16.45
CA GLY A 36 -25.88 -47.40 -17.21
C GLY A 36 -25.70 -46.05 -17.91
N TYR A 37 -26.64 -45.09 -17.78
CA TYR A 37 -26.50 -43.78 -18.37
C TYR A 37 -25.26 -43.08 -17.86
N THR A 38 -24.49 -42.47 -18.76
CA THR A 38 -23.28 -41.72 -18.40
C THR A 38 -23.43 -40.26 -18.73
N LYS A 39 -23.04 -39.39 -17.81
CA LYS A 39 -22.84 -37.95 -18.02
C LYS A 39 -21.39 -37.58 -17.79
N THR A 40 -20.88 -36.69 -18.60
CA THR A 40 -19.50 -36.22 -18.49
C THR A 40 -19.48 -34.73 -18.19
N ALA A 41 -18.57 -34.33 -17.31
CA ALA A 41 -18.27 -32.93 -17.02
C ALA A 41 -16.76 -32.73 -16.97
N ALA A 42 -16.28 -31.55 -17.30
CA ALA A 42 -14.89 -31.25 -17.16
C ALA A 42 -14.51 -31.25 -15.66
N GLN A 43 -13.38 -31.87 -15.34
CA GLN A 43 -12.81 -31.81 -13.98
C GLN A 43 -12.41 -30.37 -13.67
N THR A 44 -12.73 -29.91 -12.47
CA THR A 44 -12.42 -28.55 -12.02
C THR A 44 -11.60 -28.56 -10.74
N TYR A 45 -10.86 -27.49 -10.53
CA TYR A 45 -10.03 -27.25 -9.36
C TYR A 45 -10.30 -25.86 -8.82
N THR A 46 -10.10 -25.68 -7.53
CA THR A 46 -10.25 -24.37 -6.88
C THR A 46 -8.88 -23.68 -6.75
N VAL A 47 -8.79 -22.46 -7.26
CA VAL A 47 -7.65 -21.56 -6.99
C VAL A 47 -8.12 -20.53 -5.99
N SER A 48 -7.62 -20.64 -4.76
CA SER A 48 -7.93 -19.72 -3.65
C SER A 48 -6.81 -18.71 -3.49
N TYR A 49 -7.12 -17.56 -2.89
CA TYR A 49 -6.17 -16.49 -2.63
C TYR A 49 -6.10 -16.18 -1.14
N ASN A 50 -4.90 -15.94 -0.64
CA ASN A 50 -4.63 -15.53 0.73
C ASN A 50 -3.77 -14.27 0.71
N ALA A 51 -4.25 -13.21 1.34
CA ALA A 51 -3.52 -11.94 1.40
C ALA A 51 -2.23 -12.00 2.24
N ASN A 52 -1.96 -13.11 2.94
CA ASN A 52 -0.71 -13.39 3.66
C ASN A 52 -0.25 -12.22 4.55
N GLY A 53 -1.12 -11.83 5.48
CA GLY A 53 -0.89 -10.68 6.38
C GLY A 53 -1.32 -9.33 5.81
N GLY A 54 -1.90 -9.30 4.61
CA GLY A 54 -2.60 -8.15 4.05
C GLY A 54 -4.13 -8.30 4.14
N SER A 55 -4.84 -7.50 3.36
CA SER A 55 -6.31 -7.47 3.21
C SER A 55 -6.72 -7.50 1.74
N ASN A 56 -8.02 -7.65 1.48
CA ASN A 56 -8.60 -7.61 0.12
C ASN A 56 -8.04 -8.69 -0.83
N ALA A 57 -7.83 -9.92 -0.33
CA ALA A 57 -7.54 -11.04 -1.21
C ALA A 57 -8.71 -11.25 -2.21
N PRO A 58 -8.42 -11.62 -3.48
CA PRO A 58 -9.46 -11.95 -4.45
C PRO A 58 -10.33 -13.12 -4.00
N ALA A 59 -11.55 -13.20 -4.52
CA ALA A 59 -12.38 -14.39 -4.40
C ALA A 59 -11.74 -15.58 -5.15
N SER A 60 -12.03 -16.79 -4.69
CA SER A 60 -11.58 -18.02 -5.34
C SER A 60 -12.09 -18.12 -6.77
N GLN A 61 -11.30 -18.71 -7.65
CA GLN A 61 -11.63 -18.98 -9.06
C GLN A 61 -11.69 -20.48 -9.32
N THR A 62 -12.46 -20.86 -10.33
CA THR A 62 -12.56 -22.23 -10.83
C THR A 62 -11.64 -22.44 -12.03
N LYS A 63 -10.73 -23.40 -11.92
CA LYS A 63 -9.80 -23.83 -12.97
C LYS A 63 -10.37 -25.09 -13.63
N VAL A 64 -10.56 -25.09 -14.93
CA VAL A 64 -10.97 -26.28 -15.69
C VAL A 64 -9.73 -27.07 -16.11
N HIS A 65 -9.78 -28.38 -16.02
CA HIS A 65 -8.68 -29.27 -16.44
C HIS A 65 -8.23 -28.98 -17.88
N GLY A 66 -6.93 -28.86 -18.08
CA GLY A 66 -6.33 -28.60 -19.39
C GLY A 66 -6.53 -27.18 -19.93
N VAL A 67 -7.37 -26.34 -19.31
CA VAL A 67 -7.63 -24.95 -19.76
C VAL A 67 -6.83 -23.99 -18.89
N THR A 68 -6.05 -23.09 -19.48
CA THR A 68 -5.33 -22.04 -18.75
C THR A 68 -6.32 -21.11 -18.05
N LEU A 69 -6.11 -20.85 -16.76
CA LEU A 69 -6.86 -19.86 -15.99
C LEU A 69 -6.09 -18.54 -15.95
N THR A 70 -6.74 -17.45 -16.31
CA THR A 70 -6.24 -16.11 -16.00
C THR A 70 -6.55 -15.80 -14.54
N LEU A 71 -5.50 -15.61 -13.74
CA LEU A 71 -5.62 -15.26 -12.33
C LEU A 71 -6.28 -13.88 -12.16
N SER A 72 -6.88 -13.65 -10.99
CA SER A 72 -7.45 -12.35 -10.67
C SER A 72 -6.42 -11.23 -10.80
N SER A 73 -6.83 -10.11 -11.39
CA SER A 73 -6.05 -8.88 -11.45
C SER A 73 -6.17 -8.02 -10.19
N THR A 74 -7.04 -8.40 -9.24
CA THR A 74 -7.19 -7.70 -7.97
C THR A 74 -5.90 -7.80 -7.16
N ILE A 75 -5.39 -6.64 -6.75
CA ILE A 75 -4.17 -6.52 -5.93
C ILE A 75 -4.60 -6.39 -4.47
N PRO A 76 -4.15 -7.29 -3.57
CA PRO A 76 -4.38 -7.15 -2.14
C PRO A 76 -3.59 -5.96 -1.59
N TYR A 77 -3.91 -5.53 -0.37
CA TYR A 77 -3.27 -4.39 0.29
C TYR A 77 -2.58 -4.81 1.58
N ARG A 78 -1.38 -4.27 1.82
CA ARG A 78 -0.68 -4.37 3.10
C ARG A 78 0.07 -3.06 3.36
N PHE A 79 -0.20 -2.43 4.50
CA PHE A 79 0.43 -1.17 4.87
C PHE A 79 1.96 -1.32 4.95
N ASN A 80 2.71 -0.37 4.40
CA ASN A 80 4.17 -0.38 4.26
C ASN A 80 4.77 -1.50 3.41
N TYR A 81 3.96 -2.15 2.57
CA TYR A 81 4.45 -3.18 1.66
C TYR A 81 3.88 -2.96 0.26
N GLU A 82 4.66 -3.32 -0.75
CA GLU A 82 4.17 -3.46 -2.11
C GLU A 82 3.91 -4.94 -2.43
N PHE A 83 2.87 -5.17 -3.21
CA PHE A 83 2.53 -6.51 -3.68
C PHE A 83 3.46 -6.89 -4.83
N LEU A 84 4.20 -7.99 -4.67
CA LEU A 84 5.13 -8.52 -5.68
C LEU A 84 4.48 -9.57 -6.59
N GLY A 85 3.37 -10.17 -6.16
CA GLY A 85 2.67 -11.24 -6.87
C GLY A 85 2.25 -12.37 -5.93
N TRP A 86 1.99 -13.52 -6.50
CA TRP A 86 1.46 -14.69 -5.81
C TRP A 86 2.47 -15.84 -5.78
N SER A 87 2.43 -16.66 -4.74
CA SER A 87 3.20 -17.89 -4.61
C SER A 87 2.35 -19.01 -3.98
N THR A 88 2.71 -20.26 -4.22
CA THR A 88 2.11 -21.41 -3.53
C THR A 88 2.63 -21.61 -2.11
N SER A 89 3.69 -20.89 -1.74
CA SER A 89 4.25 -20.90 -0.37
C SER A 89 3.96 -19.60 0.35
N SER A 90 3.44 -19.67 1.58
CA SER A 90 3.20 -18.51 2.44
C SER A 90 4.48 -17.82 2.93
N SER A 91 5.62 -18.51 2.87
CA SER A 91 6.93 -17.97 3.27
C SER A 91 7.78 -17.50 2.09
N ALA A 92 7.23 -17.48 0.86
CA ALA A 92 7.97 -17.07 -0.33
C ALA A 92 8.36 -15.58 -0.25
N THR A 93 9.59 -15.28 -0.66
CA THR A 93 10.13 -13.92 -0.80
C THR A 93 10.11 -13.43 -2.25
N THR A 94 9.85 -14.34 -3.20
CA THR A 94 9.72 -14.05 -4.64
C THR A 94 8.39 -14.60 -5.16
N ALA A 95 7.73 -13.85 -6.04
CA ALA A 95 6.47 -14.25 -6.64
C ALA A 95 6.69 -15.25 -7.79
N THR A 96 5.82 -16.26 -7.88
CA THR A 96 5.77 -17.21 -8.99
C THR A 96 4.77 -16.76 -10.06
N TYR A 97 3.70 -16.09 -9.63
CA TYR A 97 2.62 -15.63 -10.52
C TYR A 97 2.36 -14.14 -10.30
N THR A 98 2.02 -13.43 -11.36
CA THR A 98 1.57 -12.03 -11.30
C THR A 98 0.05 -11.96 -11.16
N ALA A 99 -0.47 -10.83 -10.67
CA ALA A 99 -1.90 -10.51 -10.80
C ALA A 99 -2.28 -10.47 -12.29
N GLY A 100 -3.40 -11.10 -12.65
CA GLY A 100 -3.80 -11.27 -14.05
C GLY A 100 -2.94 -12.28 -14.86
N GLY A 101 -1.94 -12.91 -14.24
CA GLY A 101 -1.08 -13.89 -14.89
C GLY A 101 -1.79 -15.22 -15.16
N SER A 102 -1.07 -16.16 -15.78
CA SER A 102 -1.60 -17.46 -16.18
C SER A 102 -1.31 -18.53 -15.16
N TYR A 103 -2.31 -19.37 -14.85
CA TYR A 103 -2.18 -20.59 -14.06
C TYR A 103 -2.57 -21.79 -14.90
N THR A 104 -1.65 -22.75 -15.08
CA THR A 104 -1.84 -23.94 -15.90
C THR A 104 -2.00 -25.23 -15.09
N GLY A 105 -1.72 -25.19 -13.77
CA GLY A 105 -1.78 -26.35 -12.91
C GLY A 105 -3.17 -26.99 -12.88
N ASN A 106 -3.22 -28.34 -12.90
CA ASN A 106 -4.45 -29.12 -12.79
C ASN A 106 -4.61 -29.66 -11.37
N VAL A 107 -4.49 -28.77 -10.39
CA VAL A 107 -4.66 -29.08 -8.96
C VAL A 107 -5.33 -27.90 -8.27
N SER A 108 -6.07 -28.17 -7.19
CA SER A 108 -6.53 -27.12 -6.30
C SER A 108 -5.36 -26.54 -5.51
N VAL A 109 -5.30 -25.21 -5.38
CA VAL A 109 -4.17 -24.51 -4.79
C VAL A 109 -4.63 -23.27 -4.02
N THR A 110 -3.88 -22.92 -2.99
CA THR A 110 -3.96 -21.60 -2.36
C THR A 110 -2.74 -20.79 -2.79
N LEU A 111 -2.98 -19.63 -3.35
CA LEU A 111 -1.97 -18.64 -3.73
C LEU A 111 -1.86 -17.59 -2.62
N PHE A 112 -0.67 -17.46 -2.06
CA PHE A 112 -0.33 -16.51 -1.01
C PHE A 112 0.29 -15.27 -1.61
N ALA A 113 -0.13 -14.09 -1.16
CA ALA A 113 0.50 -12.84 -1.55
C ALA A 113 1.96 -12.79 -1.08
N VAL A 114 2.83 -12.35 -1.98
CA VAL A 114 4.25 -12.08 -1.71
C VAL A 114 4.43 -10.58 -1.59
N TRP A 115 5.10 -10.14 -0.52
CA TRP A 115 5.22 -8.75 -0.15
C TRP A 115 6.67 -8.28 -0.12
N GLY A 116 6.94 -7.11 -0.74
CA GLY A 116 8.18 -6.35 -0.56
C GLY A 116 7.99 -5.24 0.47
N TYR A 117 8.92 -5.07 1.42
CA TYR A 117 8.85 -3.95 2.36
C TYR A 117 9.07 -2.63 1.63
N LYS A 118 8.11 -1.72 1.73
CA LYS A 118 8.12 -0.40 1.10
C LYS A 118 7.39 0.59 2.02
N PRO A 119 8.11 1.22 2.94
CA PRO A 119 7.50 2.11 3.92
C PRO A 119 6.84 3.31 3.24
N ALA A 120 5.73 3.77 3.80
CA ALA A 120 5.08 5.01 3.39
C ALA A 120 6.02 6.21 3.57
N THR A 121 5.88 7.21 2.73
CA THR A 121 6.64 8.46 2.81
C THR A 121 5.69 9.65 2.88
N TYR A 122 6.14 10.70 3.54
CA TYR A 122 5.42 11.94 3.76
C TYR A 122 6.27 13.13 3.35
N THR A 123 5.62 14.21 2.97
CA THR A 123 6.29 15.45 2.54
C THR A 123 6.34 16.44 3.70
N VAL A 124 7.53 16.92 4.04
CA VAL A 124 7.74 18.06 4.93
C VAL A 124 8.06 19.28 4.06
N SER A 125 7.16 20.22 4.01
CA SER A 125 7.29 21.49 3.28
C SER A 125 7.64 22.62 4.23
N TYR A 126 8.24 23.69 3.72
CA TYR A 126 8.65 24.86 4.49
C TYR A 126 8.06 26.13 3.90
N ASP A 127 7.55 27.00 4.76
CA ASP A 127 7.05 28.33 4.42
C ASP A 127 7.84 29.38 5.24
N ALA A 128 8.45 30.33 4.54
CA ALA A 128 9.22 31.40 5.19
C ALA A 128 8.35 32.38 6.01
N ASN A 129 7.01 32.28 5.92
CA ASN A 129 6.05 33.01 6.74
C ASN A 129 6.32 34.52 6.82
N GLY A 130 6.39 35.15 5.66
CA GLY A 130 6.71 36.56 5.51
C GLY A 130 8.21 36.89 5.41
N GLY A 131 9.08 35.88 5.43
CA GLY A 131 10.47 35.98 5.06
C GLY A 131 10.73 35.49 3.62
N THR A 132 12.01 35.26 3.29
CA THR A 132 12.49 34.74 2.01
C THR A 132 13.47 33.60 2.22
N GLY A 133 13.71 32.77 1.19
CA GLY A 133 14.68 31.68 1.25
C GLY A 133 14.19 30.46 2.04
N ALA A 134 12.87 30.15 1.97
CA ALA A 134 12.37 28.88 2.52
C ALA A 134 13.12 27.70 1.93
N PRO A 135 13.48 26.68 2.75
CA PRO A 135 14.15 25.48 2.27
C PRO A 135 13.27 24.67 1.30
N GLY A 136 13.92 23.84 0.48
CA GLY A 136 13.24 22.83 -0.32
C GLY A 136 12.55 21.77 0.55
N ARG A 137 11.56 21.07 -0.03
CA ARG A 137 10.85 19.97 0.62
C ARG A 137 11.78 18.84 1.00
N GLN A 138 11.48 18.16 2.11
CA GLN A 138 12.14 16.93 2.53
C GLN A 138 11.15 15.78 2.55
N THR A 139 11.65 14.54 2.40
CA THR A 139 10.86 13.33 2.50
C THR A 139 11.08 12.69 3.87
N LYS A 140 9.98 12.47 4.60
CA LYS A 140 9.93 11.73 5.86
C LYS A 140 9.50 10.30 5.56
N THR A 141 10.29 9.32 5.93
CA THR A 141 9.92 7.89 5.86
C THR A 141 9.17 7.48 7.12
N TYR A 142 8.16 6.63 6.98
CA TYR A 142 7.38 6.09 8.11
C TYR A 142 8.29 5.51 9.18
N ASP A 143 8.05 5.91 10.44
CA ASP A 143 8.81 5.55 11.66
C ASP A 143 10.33 5.79 11.62
N VAL A 144 10.84 6.52 10.63
CA VAL A 144 12.25 6.96 10.59
C VAL A 144 12.30 8.44 10.97
N THR A 145 13.04 8.81 12.02
CA THR A 145 13.23 10.22 12.39
C THR A 145 13.87 10.99 11.23
N LEU A 146 13.27 12.11 10.84
CA LEU A 146 13.83 13.04 9.87
C LEU A 146 14.61 14.14 10.59
N THR A 147 15.85 14.38 10.21
CA THR A 147 16.56 15.60 10.58
C THR A 147 16.12 16.72 9.66
N LEU A 148 15.50 17.75 10.23
CA LEU A 148 15.08 18.93 9.49
C LEU A 148 16.31 19.67 8.92
N THR A 149 16.10 20.38 7.80
CA THR A 149 17.16 21.18 7.19
C THR A 149 17.74 22.21 8.17
N THR A 150 19.03 22.47 8.02
CA THR A 150 19.73 23.55 8.73
C THR A 150 19.59 24.91 8.03
N ILE A 151 19.07 24.92 6.80
CA ILE A 151 18.83 26.16 6.04
C ILE A 151 17.75 26.97 6.76
N GLN A 152 18.05 28.23 7.05
CA GLN A 152 17.15 29.16 7.70
C GLN A 152 16.70 30.23 6.70
N PRO A 153 15.41 30.57 6.66
CA PRO A 153 14.93 31.72 5.88
C PRO A 153 15.41 33.03 6.53
N THR A 154 15.30 34.12 5.81
CA THR A 154 15.65 35.46 6.28
C THR A 154 14.45 36.41 6.22
N ARG A 155 14.39 37.35 7.17
CA ARG A 155 13.39 38.41 7.20
C ARG A 155 14.02 39.66 7.80
N LYS A 156 13.92 40.80 7.08
CA LYS A 156 14.50 42.05 7.54
C LYS A 156 13.94 42.45 8.92
N ASN A 157 14.82 42.81 9.86
CA ASN A 157 14.50 43.20 11.23
C ASN A 157 13.85 42.09 12.09
N TYR A 158 14.04 40.84 11.71
CA TYR A 158 13.53 39.70 12.48
C TYR A 158 14.60 38.63 12.64
N LEU A 159 14.60 37.99 13.79
CA LEU A 159 15.39 36.81 14.10
C LEU A 159 14.54 35.57 13.87
N PHE A 160 15.09 34.61 13.15
CA PHE A 160 14.49 33.28 13.00
C PHE A 160 14.61 32.49 14.30
N LEU A 161 13.49 32.00 14.85
CA LEU A 161 13.46 31.21 16.07
C LEU A 161 13.39 29.70 15.79
N GLY A 162 12.93 29.29 14.61
CA GLY A 162 12.68 27.91 14.23
C GLY A 162 11.37 27.74 13.48
N TRP A 163 10.83 26.54 13.53
CA TRP A 163 9.67 26.13 12.74
C TRP A 163 8.49 25.78 13.65
N SER A 164 7.26 25.95 13.14
CA SER A 164 6.02 25.52 13.78
C SER A 164 5.04 24.99 12.74
N LYS A 165 4.12 24.09 13.14
CA LYS A 165 2.97 23.68 12.31
C LYS A 165 1.89 24.76 12.27
N ASP A 166 1.86 25.64 13.26
CA ASP A 166 0.95 26.77 13.30
C ASP A 166 1.63 28.01 12.69
N ARG A 167 1.02 28.57 11.64
CA ARG A 167 1.48 29.80 10.96
C ARG A 167 1.55 31.02 11.89
N ASN A 168 0.70 31.05 12.90
CA ASN A 168 0.59 32.16 13.84
C ASN A 168 1.39 31.95 15.13
N ALA A 169 2.20 30.90 15.20
CA ALA A 169 2.98 30.61 16.38
C ALA A 169 3.96 31.73 16.73
N THR A 170 4.08 32.04 18.01
CA THR A 170 5.05 32.99 18.58
C THR A 170 6.28 32.32 19.17
N SER A 171 6.26 30.98 19.29
CA SER A 171 7.35 30.14 19.72
C SER A 171 7.56 28.96 18.75
N ALA A 172 8.81 28.57 18.51
CA ALA A 172 9.14 27.47 17.64
C ALA A 172 8.94 26.12 18.34
N SER A 173 8.33 25.17 17.62
CA SER A 173 8.21 23.77 18.07
C SER A 173 9.40 22.92 17.60
N TYR A 174 10.07 23.33 16.52
CA TYR A 174 11.20 22.64 15.93
C TYR A 174 12.32 23.63 15.62
N THR A 175 13.56 23.22 15.86
CA THR A 175 14.74 23.98 15.47
C THR A 175 15.19 23.62 14.05
N ALA A 176 15.94 24.49 13.40
CA ALA A 176 16.70 24.11 12.20
C ALA A 176 17.70 23.00 12.58
N GLY A 177 17.77 21.94 11.79
CA GLY A 177 18.54 20.73 12.12
C GLY A 177 17.92 19.85 13.21
N GLY A 178 16.77 20.20 13.76
CA GLY A 178 16.08 19.41 14.80
C GLY A 178 15.40 18.15 14.24
N SER A 179 14.90 17.32 15.14
CA SER A 179 14.22 16.06 14.81
C SER A 179 12.74 16.26 14.54
N TYR A 180 12.23 15.59 13.51
CA TYR A 180 10.83 15.49 13.19
C TYR A 180 10.41 14.01 13.10
N THR A 181 9.42 13.60 13.89
CA THR A 181 9.03 12.20 14.06
C THR A 181 7.65 11.85 13.51
N ASP A 182 6.79 12.84 13.26
CA ASP A 182 5.41 12.56 12.87
C ASP A 182 5.32 11.90 11.49
N ASN A 183 4.40 10.96 11.35
CA ASN A 183 4.12 10.23 10.12
C ASN A 183 2.96 10.87 9.36
N ALA A 184 3.14 12.11 8.90
CA ALA A 184 2.14 12.87 8.16
C ALA A 184 2.78 13.91 7.25
N ASP A 185 2.10 14.28 6.16
CA ASP A 185 2.43 15.45 5.38
C ASP A 185 2.26 16.71 6.23
N VAL A 186 3.18 17.67 6.12
CA VAL A 186 3.16 18.89 6.92
C VAL A 186 3.75 20.07 6.17
N THR A 187 3.27 21.26 6.50
CA THR A 187 3.96 22.51 6.21
C THR A 187 4.45 23.10 7.52
N LEU A 188 5.75 23.36 7.61
CA LEU A 188 6.40 24.03 8.73
C LEU A 188 6.59 25.49 8.37
N TYR A 189 6.05 26.36 9.21
CA TYR A 189 6.10 27.82 9.07
C TYR A 189 7.23 28.39 9.91
N ALA A 190 8.00 29.33 9.34
CA ALA A 190 9.02 30.06 10.09
C ALA A 190 8.40 30.89 11.21
N VAL A 191 8.99 30.80 12.37
CA VAL A 191 8.63 31.59 13.55
C VAL A 191 9.66 32.69 13.72
N TRP A 192 9.17 33.92 13.88
CA TRP A 192 9.96 35.11 13.89
C TRP A 192 9.83 35.89 15.19
N ARG A 193 10.93 36.45 15.68
CA ARG A 193 10.94 37.50 16.71
C ARG A 193 11.40 38.81 16.09
N TYR A 194 10.73 39.91 16.39
CA TYR A 194 11.17 41.24 15.97
C TYR A 194 12.52 41.56 16.60
N ASP A 195 13.52 41.95 15.80
CA ASP A 195 14.89 42.20 16.17
C ASP A 195 15.45 43.29 15.24
N PRO A 196 15.14 44.56 15.52
CA PRO A 196 15.52 45.68 14.66
C PRO A 196 17.03 45.92 14.71
N GLU A 197 17.59 46.30 13.59
CA GLU A 197 18.96 46.79 13.53
C GLU A 197 19.14 48.02 14.41
N THR A 198 20.24 48.02 15.18
CA THR A 198 20.63 49.17 16.00
C THR A 198 21.86 49.83 15.40
N TYR A 199 21.87 51.17 15.42
CA TYR A 199 22.98 51.95 14.92
C TYR A 199 23.54 52.80 16.06
N THR A 200 24.88 52.89 16.10
CA THR A 200 25.57 53.76 17.04
C THR A 200 25.83 55.10 16.38
N VAL A 201 25.36 56.16 16.96
CA VAL A 201 25.73 57.51 16.58
C VAL A 201 26.91 57.95 17.44
N ARG A 202 27.99 58.30 16.80
CA ARG A 202 29.16 58.86 17.50
C ARG A 202 29.25 60.34 17.17
N TYR A 203 29.58 61.10 18.19
CA TYR A 203 29.78 62.53 18.06
C TYR A 203 31.28 62.83 18.16
N ASP A 204 31.73 63.69 17.22
CA ASP A 204 33.08 64.22 17.25
C ASP A 204 33.01 65.70 17.64
N ALA A 205 33.74 66.10 18.66
CA ALA A 205 33.80 67.50 19.10
C ALA A 205 34.57 68.42 18.14
N ASN A 206 35.19 67.85 17.07
CA ASN A 206 35.91 68.55 16.01
C ASN A 206 36.90 69.62 16.56
N GLY A 207 37.70 69.21 17.54
CA GLY A 207 38.69 70.04 18.21
C GLY A 207 38.18 70.85 19.41
N GLY A 208 36.85 70.76 19.73
CA GLY A 208 36.26 71.24 20.96
C GLY A 208 36.30 70.23 22.09
N THR A 209 35.62 70.52 23.20
CA THR A 209 35.45 69.63 24.36
C THR A 209 33.96 69.36 24.61
N GLY A 210 33.64 68.19 25.19
CA GLY A 210 32.28 67.92 25.65
C GLY A 210 31.41 67.26 24.59
N ALA A 211 31.93 66.47 23.60
CA ALA A 211 31.11 65.65 22.72
C ALA A 211 30.32 64.66 23.57
N PRO A 212 28.99 64.44 23.27
CA PRO A 212 28.21 63.40 23.95
C PRO A 212 28.78 62.01 23.76
N ALA A 213 28.60 61.13 24.76
CA ALA A 213 29.02 59.72 24.71
C ALA A 213 28.13 58.92 23.77
#